data_3119fa3477d0b7f5fe70893b006e3b21
#
_entry.id   3119fa3477d0b7f5fe70893b006e3b21
#
_cell.length_a   1.000
_cell.length_b   1.000
_cell.length_c   1.000
_cell.angle_alpha   90.00
_cell.angle_beta   90.00
_cell.angle_gamma   90.00
#
_symmetry.space_group_name_H-M   'P 1'
#
loop_
_entity.id
_entity.type
_entity.pdbx_description
1 polymer ?
#
loop_
_entity_poly.entity_id
_entity_poly.type
_entity_poly.pdbx_seq_one_letter_code
_entity_poly.pdbx_strand_id
1 'polypeptide(L)'
;MIHTRFDNGAAAELLLEIWQRQFTNEGQGTLHDTHFPGVSMMGCNYEHRAGRGGGEIMQMDAGMSCTAAIQEMLLHTRRGVTHVFAGTPQAWADVSFARMRTDGAFLVSASRHKGRTEKLVIASLAGGVLQLANPWAGGVCVRYNDGKTKVFPEPSWPFPSPPMRRPT
;
A
#
# COMPACT_ATOMS: atom_id res chain seq x y z
N MET A 1 0.81 4.24 5.76
CA MET A 1 2.08 3.48 5.77
C MET A 1 2.21 2.50 6.94
N ILE A 2 2.11 2.90 8.21
CA ILE A 2 2.30 1.95 9.34
C ILE A 2 1.35 0.76 9.24
N HIS A 3 0.05 0.99 9.12
CA HIS A 3 -0.94 -0.09 9.03
C HIS A 3 -0.75 -1.01 7.83
N THR A 4 -0.31 -0.49 6.68
CA THR A 4 0.02 -1.31 5.51
C THR A 4 1.14 -2.29 5.79
N ARG A 5 2.17 -1.86 6.50
CA ARG A 5 3.32 -2.70 6.85
C ARG A 5 3.03 -3.75 7.92
N PHE A 6 1.88 -3.65 8.59
CA PHE A 6 1.35 -4.66 9.51
C PHE A 6 0.19 -5.48 8.89
N ASP A 7 0.07 -5.45 7.56
CA ASP A 7 -0.93 -6.18 6.79
C ASP A 7 -2.38 -5.85 7.20
N ASN A 8 -2.59 -4.62 7.72
CA ASN A 8 -3.89 -4.12 8.17
C ASN A 8 -4.50 -3.20 7.10
N GLY A 9 -4.97 -3.81 6.01
CA GLY A 9 -5.58 -3.09 4.89
C GLY A 9 -6.84 -2.32 5.27
N ALA A 10 -7.66 -2.84 6.18
CA ALA A 10 -8.88 -2.16 6.62
C ALA A 10 -8.57 -0.83 7.35
N ALA A 11 -7.58 -0.83 8.24
CA ALA A 11 -7.17 0.41 8.90
C ALA A 11 -6.48 1.38 7.93
N ALA A 12 -5.73 0.88 6.96
CA ALA A 12 -5.13 1.70 5.92
C ALA A 12 -6.19 2.38 5.03
N GLU A 13 -7.24 1.66 4.66
CA GLU A 13 -8.38 2.17 3.90
C GLU A 13 -9.14 3.26 4.68
N LEU A 14 -9.48 2.99 5.95
CA LEU A 14 -10.15 3.97 6.79
C LEU A 14 -9.36 5.28 6.91
N LEU A 15 -8.04 5.19 7.10
CA LEU A 15 -7.19 6.38 7.18
C LEU A 15 -7.11 7.11 5.85
N LEU A 16 -7.13 6.40 4.72
CA LEU A 16 -7.17 6.99 3.39
C LEU A 16 -8.49 7.74 3.16
N GLU A 17 -9.61 7.15 3.56
CA GLU A 17 -10.92 7.81 3.50
C GLU A 17 -11.00 9.07 4.37
N ILE A 18 -10.48 9.01 5.60
CA ILE A 18 -10.42 10.15 6.50
C ILE A 18 -9.58 11.26 5.87
N TRP A 19 -8.41 10.92 5.33
CA TRP A 19 -7.55 11.89 4.64
C TRP A 19 -8.29 12.53 3.46
N GLN A 20 -8.92 11.75 2.61
CA GLN A 20 -9.63 12.23 1.44
C GLN A 20 -10.79 13.17 1.81
N ARG A 21 -11.56 12.85 2.85
CA ARG A 21 -12.71 13.65 3.26
C ARG A 21 -12.36 14.90 4.01
N GLN A 22 -11.29 14.88 4.81
CA GLN A 22 -10.97 15.96 5.75
C GLN A 22 -9.83 16.87 5.29
N PHE A 23 -8.90 16.34 4.50
CA PHE A 23 -7.67 17.04 4.13
C PHE A 23 -7.52 17.28 2.62
N THR A 24 -8.57 17.08 1.83
CA THR A 24 -8.57 17.41 0.40
C THR A 24 -9.73 18.34 0.07
N ASN A 25 -9.54 19.22 -0.92
CA ASN A 25 -10.59 20.05 -1.48
C ASN A 25 -11.20 19.44 -2.76
N GLU A 26 -12.22 20.08 -3.32
CA GLU A 26 -12.87 19.66 -4.56
C GLU A 26 -11.91 19.62 -5.76
N GLY A 27 -10.88 20.46 -5.75
CA GLY A 27 -9.81 20.45 -6.74
C GLY A 27 -8.78 19.35 -6.54
N GLN A 28 -9.00 18.44 -5.57
CA GLN A 28 -8.13 17.31 -5.23
C GLN A 28 -6.75 17.73 -4.70
N GLY A 29 -6.61 18.98 -4.27
CA GLY A 29 -5.43 19.44 -3.55
C GLY A 29 -5.46 18.97 -2.10
N THR A 30 -4.30 18.64 -1.56
CA THR A 30 -4.15 18.33 -0.13
C THR A 30 -4.08 19.63 0.67
N LEU A 31 -4.87 19.72 1.71
CA LEU A 31 -4.96 20.89 2.58
C LEU A 31 -4.02 20.80 3.77
N HIS A 32 -3.55 21.96 4.22
CA HIS A 32 -2.77 22.11 5.44
C HIS A 32 -3.61 21.84 6.70
N ASP A 33 -4.85 22.28 6.68
CA ASP A 33 -5.83 22.13 7.76
C ASP A 33 -7.03 21.32 7.29
N THR A 34 -7.81 20.82 8.24
CA THR A 34 -9.05 20.11 7.93
C THR A 34 -10.14 21.08 7.49
N HIS A 35 -11.17 20.55 6.82
CA HIS A 35 -12.39 21.30 6.52
C HIS A 35 -13.23 21.63 7.77
N PHE A 36 -12.94 20.98 8.90
CA PHE A 36 -13.72 21.18 10.12
C PHE A 36 -13.22 22.39 10.92
N PRO A 37 -14.12 23.29 11.28
CA PRO A 37 -13.77 24.42 12.13
C PRO A 37 -13.13 23.99 13.45
N GLY A 38 -12.09 24.72 13.86
CA GLY A 38 -11.41 24.46 15.13
C GLY A 38 -10.44 23.27 15.14
N VAL A 39 -10.33 22.54 14.03
CA VAL A 39 -9.37 21.43 13.91
C VAL A 39 -8.27 21.82 12.93
N SER A 40 -7.07 22.01 13.45
CA SER A 40 -5.90 22.38 12.67
C SER A 40 -4.65 21.73 13.23
N MET A 41 -3.83 21.15 12.37
CA MET A 41 -2.53 20.57 12.76
C MET A 41 -1.51 21.65 13.13
N MET A 42 -1.72 22.88 12.70
CA MET A 42 -0.82 24.02 12.93
C MET A 42 -1.39 25.07 13.91
N GLY A 43 -2.43 24.72 14.65
CA GLY A 43 -3.06 25.64 15.59
C GLY A 43 -3.86 26.76 14.94
N CYS A 44 -4.11 26.70 13.64
CA CYS A 44 -4.92 27.67 12.90
C CYS A 44 -6.35 27.14 12.75
N ASN A 45 -7.32 28.02 12.91
CA ASN A 45 -8.71 27.70 12.65
C ASN A 45 -9.03 27.88 11.17
N TYR A 46 -9.60 26.89 10.51
CA TYR A 46 -9.98 26.95 9.11
C TYR A 46 -10.96 28.09 8.81
N GLU A 47 -11.98 28.29 9.65
CA GLU A 47 -12.93 29.41 9.51
C GLU A 47 -12.25 30.79 9.55
N HIS A 48 -11.22 30.92 10.38
CA HIS A 48 -10.48 32.15 10.50
C HIS A 48 -9.72 32.48 9.21
N ARG A 49 -9.23 31.49 8.52
CA ARG A 49 -8.56 31.65 7.22
C ARG A 49 -9.54 31.96 6.11
N ALA A 50 -10.66 31.25 6.04
CA ALA A 50 -11.71 31.50 5.07
C ALA A 50 -12.31 32.91 5.20
N GLY A 51 -12.54 33.36 6.42
CA GLY A 51 -13.07 34.73 6.70
C GLY A 51 -12.11 35.84 6.39
N ARG A 52 -10.82 35.58 6.21
CA ARG A 52 -9.79 36.60 5.88
C ARG A 52 -9.37 36.58 4.40
N GLY A 53 -10.10 35.88 3.53
CA GLY A 53 -9.74 35.73 2.11
C GLY A 53 -8.45 34.93 1.88
N GLY A 54 -7.95 34.27 2.91
CA GLY A 54 -6.85 33.31 2.80
C GLY A 54 -7.38 32.02 2.18
N GLY A 55 -7.01 31.72 0.95
CA GLY A 55 -7.35 30.48 0.29
C GLY A 55 -6.79 29.27 1.04
N GLU A 56 -7.33 28.12 0.74
CA GLU A 56 -6.84 26.82 1.21
C GLU A 56 -5.36 26.65 0.84
N ILE A 57 -4.53 26.36 1.82
CA ILE A 57 -3.11 26.15 1.60
C ILE A 57 -2.89 24.70 1.20
N MET A 58 -2.48 24.47 -0.03
CA MET A 58 -2.13 23.14 -0.53
C MET A 58 -0.81 22.68 0.08
N GLN A 59 -0.81 21.43 0.57
CA GLN A 59 0.39 20.75 1.04
C GLN A 59 0.79 19.62 0.10
N MET A 60 1.86 19.82 -0.65
CA MET A 60 2.38 18.82 -1.57
C MET A 60 2.99 17.61 -0.86
N ASP A 61 3.66 17.81 0.26
CA ASP A 61 4.26 16.76 1.08
C ASP A 61 3.22 15.76 1.62
N ALA A 62 2.06 16.25 2.06
CA ALA A 62 0.96 15.42 2.49
C ALA A 62 0.36 14.62 1.31
N GLY A 63 0.19 15.24 0.14
CA GLY A 63 -0.25 14.55 -1.08
C GLY A 63 0.71 13.47 -1.54
N MET A 64 2.00 13.75 -1.53
CA MET A 64 3.04 12.77 -1.86
C MET A 64 3.09 11.62 -0.85
N SER A 65 2.95 11.91 0.44
CA SER A 65 2.91 10.91 1.51
C SER A 65 1.71 9.98 1.37
N CYS A 66 0.56 10.51 0.98
CA CYS A 66 -0.63 9.71 0.73
C CYS A 66 -0.47 8.81 -0.50
N THR A 67 0.10 9.35 -1.58
CA THR A 67 0.42 8.56 -2.77
C THR A 67 1.39 7.41 -2.43
N ALA A 68 2.42 7.70 -1.65
CA ALA A 68 3.35 6.66 -1.18
C ALA A 68 2.64 5.60 -0.32
N ALA A 69 1.68 6.01 0.53
CA ALA A 69 0.90 5.08 1.33
C ALA A 69 0.05 4.13 0.46
N ILE A 70 -0.59 4.64 -0.60
CA ILE A 70 -1.33 3.82 -1.57
C ILE A 70 -0.39 2.83 -2.26
N GLN A 71 0.78 3.28 -2.69
CA GLN A 71 1.77 2.39 -3.29
C GLN A 71 2.21 1.28 -2.34
N GLU A 72 2.44 1.60 -1.06
CA GLU A 72 2.78 0.60 -0.04
C GLU A 72 1.63 -0.39 0.26
N MET A 73 0.37 -0.02 0.04
CA MET A 73 -0.74 -0.97 0.12
C MET A 73 -0.64 -2.06 -0.95
N LEU A 74 -0.09 -1.74 -2.10
CA LEU A 74 0.08 -2.65 -3.23
C LEU A 74 1.39 -3.44 -3.16
N LEU A 75 2.49 -2.74 -2.84
CA LEU A 75 3.84 -3.30 -2.82
C LEU A 75 4.69 -2.60 -1.76
N HIS A 76 5.22 -3.34 -0.81
CA HIS A 76 6.19 -2.80 0.16
C HIS A 76 7.24 -3.83 0.55
N THR A 77 8.37 -3.35 1.07
CA THR A 77 9.40 -4.21 1.66
C THR A 77 9.45 -3.99 3.17
N ARG A 78 9.43 -5.10 3.91
CA ARG A 78 9.56 -5.11 5.36
C ARG A 78 10.61 -6.15 5.78
N ARG A 79 11.63 -5.71 6.51
CA ARG A 79 12.76 -6.57 6.96
C ARG A 79 13.41 -7.34 5.81
N GLY A 80 13.59 -6.70 4.66
CA GLY A 80 14.21 -7.30 3.47
C GLY A 80 13.29 -8.24 2.68
N VAL A 81 12.04 -8.46 3.12
CA VAL A 81 11.05 -9.28 2.42
C VAL A 81 10.06 -8.38 1.70
N THR A 82 9.87 -8.58 0.42
CA THR A 82 8.90 -7.89 -0.41
C THR A 82 7.52 -8.54 -0.26
N HIS A 83 6.51 -7.72 0.00
CA HIS A 83 5.11 -8.12 0.18
C HIS A 83 4.28 -7.53 -0.95
N VAL A 84 3.44 -8.35 -1.58
CA VAL A 84 2.52 -7.97 -2.66
C VAL A 84 1.10 -8.08 -2.15
N PHE A 85 0.33 -6.99 -2.26
CA PHE A 85 -1.06 -6.87 -1.83
C PHE A 85 -1.34 -7.15 -0.34
N ALA A 86 -0.31 -7.25 0.50
CA ALA A 86 -0.48 -7.59 1.90
C ALA A 86 -1.21 -6.49 2.70
N GLY A 87 -0.98 -5.21 2.34
CA GLY A 87 -1.67 -4.07 2.91
C GLY A 87 -2.93 -3.61 2.15
N THR A 88 -3.35 -4.37 1.14
CA THR A 88 -4.49 -4.00 0.29
C THR A 88 -5.81 -4.37 0.96
N PRO A 89 -6.79 -3.45 1.04
CA PRO A 89 -8.11 -3.74 1.62
C PRO A 89 -8.83 -4.86 0.88
N GLN A 90 -9.73 -5.54 1.55
CA GLN A 90 -10.57 -6.54 0.91
C GLN A 90 -11.54 -5.94 -0.12
N ALA A 91 -11.99 -4.72 0.11
CA ALA A 91 -12.86 -4.01 -0.82
C ALA A 91 -12.19 -3.77 -2.19
N TRP A 92 -10.86 -3.71 -2.24
CA TRP A 92 -10.12 -3.62 -3.50
C TRP A 92 -9.91 -5.03 -4.08
N ALA A 93 -11.02 -5.66 -4.43
CA ALA A 93 -11.03 -7.05 -4.91
C ALA A 93 -10.30 -7.22 -6.25
N ASP A 94 -10.40 -6.22 -7.12
CA ASP A 94 -9.79 -6.21 -8.45
C ASP A 94 -8.83 -5.03 -8.55
N VAL A 95 -7.54 -5.31 -8.53
CA VAL A 95 -6.48 -4.30 -8.57
C VAL A 95 -5.23 -4.85 -9.25
N SER A 96 -4.55 -4.00 -9.99
CA SER A 96 -3.28 -4.35 -10.62
C SER A 96 -2.31 -3.20 -10.60
N PHE A 97 -1.04 -3.53 -10.68
CA PHE A 97 0.03 -2.56 -10.89
C PHE A 97 1.10 -3.13 -11.81
N ALA A 98 1.83 -2.26 -12.48
CA ALA A 98 2.86 -2.65 -13.42
C ALA A 98 4.19 -1.94 -13.11
N ARG A 99 5.28 -2.72 -13.10
CA ARG A 99 6.66 -2.25 -13.00
C ARG A 99 6.96 -1.34 -11.80
N MET A 100 6.30 -1.56 -10.67
CA MET A 100 6.66 -0.88 -9.43
C MET A 100 8.02 -1.35 -8.95
N ARG A 101 8.84 -0.39 -8.53
CA ARG A 101 10.19 -0.68 -8.04
C ARG A 101 10.17 -1.12 -6.58
N THR A 102 10.93 -2.16 -6.27
CA THR A 102 11.22 -2.62 -4.90
C THR A 102 12.73 -2.68 -4.66
N ASP A 103 13.12 -3.01 -3.44
CA ASP A 103 14.52 -3.10 -3.03
C ASP A 103 15.32 -4.06 -3.90
N GLY A 104 16.63 -3.81 -4.06
CA GLY A 104 17.53 -4.66 -4.85
C GLY A 104 17.38 -4.48 -6.36
N ALA A 105 16.82 -3.36 -6.83
CA ALA A 105 16.63 -3.05 -8.25
C ALA A 105 15.73 -4.08 -8.99
N PHE A 106 14.65 -4.49 -8.36
CA PHE A 106 13.61 -5.31 -8.98
C PHE A 106 12.41 -4.47 -9.39
N LEU A 107 11.79 -4.84 -10.50
CA LEU A 107 10.50 -4.33 -10.94
C LEU A 107 9.46 -5.43 -10.79
N VAL A 108 8.39 -5.12 -10.11
CA VAL A 108 7.29 -6.05 -9.82
C VAL A 108 6.05 -5.57 -10.55
N SER A 109 5.34 -6.50 -11.18
CA SER A 109 3.99 -6.29 -11.72
C SER A 109 3.09 -7.39 -11.20
N ALA A 110 1.91 -7.03 -10.74
CA ALA A 110 0.99 -7.99 -10.16
C ALA A 110 -0.47 -7.66 -10.49
N SER A 111 -1.31 -8.68 -10.52
CA SER A 111 -2.76 -8.56 -10.59
C SER A 111 -3.44 -9.37 -9.50
N ARG A 112 -4.51 -8.80 -8.96
CA ARG A 112 -5.41 -9.40 -8.00
C ARG A 112 -6.81 -9.38 -8.59
N HIS A 113 -7.51 -10.48 -8.54
CA HIS A 113 -8.89 -10.60 -8.97
C HIS A 113 -9.71 -11.34 -7.92
N LYS A 114 -10.92 -10.84 -7.64
CA LYS A 114 -11.79 -11.37 -6.57
C LYS A 114 -11.06 -11.57 -5.25
N GLY A 115 -10.18 -10.63 -4.91
CA GLY A 115 -9.41 -10.65 -3.67
C GLY A 115 -8.24 -11.64 -3.64
N ARG A 116 -7.89 -12.30 -4.74
CA ARG A 116 -6.79 -13.27 -4.83
C ARG A 116 -5.73 -12.81 -5.81
N THR A 117 -4.47 -12.96 -5.44
CA THR A 117 -3.36 -12.70 -6.37
C THR A 117 -3.39 -13.75 -7.48
N GLU A 118 -3.49 -13.30 -8.73
CA GLU A 118 -3.52 -14.21 -9.89
C GLU A 118 -2.16 -14.28 -10.58
N LYS A 119 -1.53 -13.14 -10.78
CA LYS A 119 -0.30 -13.04 -11.56
C LYS A 119 0.72 -12.17 -10.84
N LEU A 120 1.95 -12.63 -10.89
CA LEU A 120 3.12 -11.90 -10.42
C LEU A 120 4.24 -12.03 -11.45
N VAL A 121 4.78 -10.91 -11.89
CA VAL A 121 5.92 -10.85 -12.80
C VAL A 121 7.02 -10.01 -12.16
N ILE A 122 8.23 -10.55 -12.15
CA ILE A 122 9.39 -9.90 -11.55
C ILE A 122 10.47 -9.77 -12.63
N ALA A 123 10.99 -8.55 -12.79
CA ALA A 123 12.15 -8.29 -13.60
C ALA A 123 13.29 -7.79 -12.73
N SER A 124 14.44 -8.44 -12.80
CA SER A 124 15.67 -7.98 -12.15
C SER A 124 16.43 -7.05 -13.10
N LEU A 125 16.81 -5.89 -12.59
CA LEU A 125 17.59 -4.90 -13.36
C LEU A 125 19.10 -5.00 -13.12
N ALA A 126 19.50 -5.55 -11.97
CA ALA A 126 20.91 -5.62 -11.57
C ALA A 126 21.35 -7.02 -11.11
N GLY A 127 20.50 -8.03 -11.27
CA GLY A 127 20.72 -9.35 -10.70
C GLY A 127 20.44 -9.38 -9.18
N GLY A 128 20.85 -10.46 -8.51
CA GLY A 128 20.71 -10.60 -7.06
C GLY A 128 19.54 -11.51 -6.65
N VAL A 129 19.25 -11.50 -5.35
CA VAL A 129 18.20 -12.34 -4.74
C VAL A 129 17.08 -11.45 -4.23
N LEU A 130 15.85 -11.72 -4.68
CA LEU A 130 14.66 -11.14 -4.13
C LEU A 130 14.05 -12.09 -3.10
N GLN A 131 13.86 -11.61 -1.87
CA GLN A 131 13.05 -12.31 -0.90
C GLN A 131 11.60 -11.83 -1.04
N LEU A 132 10.69 -12.74 -1.33
CA LEU A 132 9.29 -12.46 -1.58
C LEU A 132 8.42 -13.26 -0.61
N ALA A 133 7.52 -12.59 0.09
CA ALA A 133 6.47 -13.25 0.83
C ALA A 133 5.51 -13.93 -0.17
N ASN A 134 5.23 -15.21 0.02
CA ASN A 134 4.33 -15.94 -0.85
C ASN A 134 2.88 -15.38 -0.71
N PRO A 135 2.30 -14.77 -1.76
CA PRO A 135 0.95 -14.23 -1.69
C PRO A 135 -0.14 -15.29 -1.93
N TRP A 136 0.23 -16.54 -2.16
CA TRP A 136 -0.70 -17.67 -2.36
C TRP A 136 -0.64 -18.63 -1.19
N ALA A 137 -1.72 -19.37 -0.99
CA ALA A 137 -1.71 -20.57 -0.14
C ALA A 137 -1.09 -21.72 -0.96
N GLY A 138 -0.01 -22.30 -0.47
CA GLY A 138 0.64 -23.43 -1.10
C GLY A 138 1.96 -23.11 -1.80
N GLY A 139 2.49 -24.10 -2.50
CA GLY A 139 3.75 -23.98 -3.23
C GLY A 139 3.65 -23.09 -4.46
N VAL A 140 4.77 -22.54 -4.89
CA VAL A 140 4.87 -21.63 -6.02
C VAL A 140 5.77 -22.20 -7.10
N CYS A 141 5.32 -22.13 -8.35
CA CYS A 141 6.12 -22.44 -9.51
C CYS A 141 6.57 -21.15 -10.19
N VAL A 142 7.87 -20.92 -10.21
CA VAL A 142 8.47 -19.77 -10.91
C VAL A 142 8.97 -20.22 -12.27
N ARG A 143 8.52 -19.54 -13.33
CA ARG A 143 9.02 -19.70 -14.69
C ARG A 143 9.98 -18.58 -15.02
N TYR A 144 11.18 -18.93 -15.42
CA TYR A 144 12.22 -18.01 -15.86
C TYR A 144 12.10 -17.72 -17.37
N ASN A 145 12.71 -16.61 -17.81
CA ASN A 145 12.70 -16.22 -19.22
C ASN A 145 13.45 -17.22 -20.15
N ASP A 146 14.37 -18.00 -19.59
CA ASP A 146 15.09 -19.08 -20.33
C ASP A 146 14.24 -20.38 -20.45
N GLY A 147 12.98 -20.33 -20.03
CA GLY A 147 12.06 -21.47 -20.06
C GLY A 147 12.20 -22.44 -18.88
N LYS A 148 13.22 -22.27 -18.03
CA LYS A 148 13.35 -23.09 -16.84
C LYS A 148 12.25 -22.81 -15.84
N THR A 149 11.89 -23.83 -15.07
CA THR A 149 10.95 -23.71 -13.98
C THR A 149 11.58 -24.18 -12.68
N LYS A 150 11.22 -23.52 -11.59
CA LYS A 150 11.61 -23.92 -10.23
C LYS A 150 10.39 -23.90 -9.33
N VAL A 151 10.19 -25.01 -8.64
CA VAL A 151 9.10 -25.16 -7.67
C VAL A 151 9.65 -24.83 -6.28
N PHE A 152 8.97 -23.95 -5.59
CA PHE A 152 9.20 -23.64 -4.18
C PHE A 152 8.04 -24.26 -3.41
N PRO A 153 8.30 -25.24 -2.52
CA PRO A 153 7.26 -25.84 -1.67
C PRO A 153 6.70 -24.78 -0.72
N GLU A 154 5.60 -25.11 -0.06
CA GLU A 154 5.09 -24.27 1.02
C GLU A 154 6.21 -23.98 2.02
N PRO A 155 6.39 -22.70 2.41
CA PRO A 155 7.38 -22.39 3.42
C PRO A 155 6.94 -23.04 4.73
N SER A 156 7.70 -24.04 5.18
CA SER A 156 7.58 -24.58 6.53
C SER A 156 8.17 -23.56 7.50
N TRP A 157 7.41 -22.54 7.86
CA TRP A 157 7.82 -21.57 8.85
C TRP A 157 7.70 -22.18 10.25
N PRO A 158 8.71 -22.02 11.12
CA PRO A 158 8.64 -22.54 12.49
C PRO A 158 7.70 -21.72 13.40
N PHE A 159 7.03 -20.72 12.88
CA PHE A 159 6.06 -19.91 13.64
C PHE A 159 4.66 -20.11 13.09
N PRO A 160 3.73 -20.62 13.89
CA PRO A 160 2.33 -20.70 13.48
C PRO A 160 1.80 -19.29 13.22
N SER A 161 1.05 -19.11 12.13
CA SER A 161 0.31 -17.88 11.88
C SER A 161 -0.57 -17.59 13.10
N PRO A 162 -0.59 -16.35 13.62
CA PRO A 162 -1.46 -16.02 14.73
C PRO A 162 -2.90 -16.33 14.33
N PRO A 163 -3.71 -16.95 15.23
CA PRO A 163 -5.08 -17.29 14.93
C PRO A 163 -5.85 -16.01 14.58
N MET A 164 -6.55 -16.03 13.45
CA MET A 164 -7.50 -14.97 13.09
C MET A 164 -8.54 -14.90 14.21
N ARG A 165 -8.51 -13.83 14.99
CA ARG A 165 -9.61 -13.53 15.92
C ARG A 165 -10.82 -13.18 15.07
N ARG A 166 -11.86 -13.99 15.14
CA ARG A 166 -13.17 -13.62 14.60
C ARG A 166 -13.67 -12.41 15.40
N PRO A 167 -14.15 -11.36 14.75
CA PRO A 167 -14.84 -10.30 15.48
C PRO A 167 -16.10 -10.90 16.11
N THR A 168 -16.24 -10.70 17.40
CA THR A 168 -17.49 -10.90 18.15
C THR A 168 -18.42 -9.75 17.88
#